data_cb8bda39e2386da0846b67ad7ac896bc
#
_entry.id   cb8bda39e2386da0846b67ad7ac896bc
#
_cell.length_a   1.000
_cell.length_b   1.000
_cell.length_c   1.000
_cell.angle_alpha   90.00
_cell.angle_beta   90.00
_cell.angle_gamma   90.00
#
_symmetry.space_group_name_H-M   'P 1'
#
loop_
_entity.id
_entity.type
_entity.pdbx_description
1 polymer ?
#
loop_
_entity_poly.entity_id
_entity_poly.type
_entity_poly.pdbx_seq_one_letter_code
_entity_poly.pdbx_strand_id
1 'polypeptide(L)'
;MYIPEHFAESRLDELHRIMRAHPLAMLCTSGPQGLDANHLPFLLDADSGPHGRLIGHVARANPLWQSVAPDSEVLVVFRGADGYVSPNWYPSKHETHRAVPTWNYEVVHAHGTLTIHDDVKHVRSVVARLTHAHEAGEPHPWKMGDAPPDYLADMLRAIVGIEVHIT
;
A
#
# COMPACT_ATOMS: atom_id res chain seq x y z
N MET A 1 9.37 -3.69 -13.04
CA MET A 1 10.03 -4.93 -12.51
C MET A 1 10.09 -6.00 -13.60
N TYR A 2 11.19 -6.79 -13.70
CA TYR A 2 11.22 -7.97 -14.57
C TYR A 2 10.31 -9.07 -14.01
N ILE A 3 9.37 -9.56 -14.82
CA ILE A 3 8.45 -10.64 -14.45
C ILE A 3 8.46 -11.68 -15.59
N PRO A 4 8.96 -12.91 -15.36
CA PRO A 4 8.81 -13.98 -16.32
C PRO A 4 7.33 -14.26 -16.59
N GLU A 5 6.97 -14.56 -17.84
CA GLU A 5 5.58 -14.74 -18.27
C GLU A 5 4.79 -15.75 -17.42
N HIS A 6 5.43 -16.85 -17.02
CA HIS A 6 4.80 -17.89 -16.19
C HIS A 6 4.59 -17.48 -14.71
N PHE A 7 5.13 -16.34 -14.26
CA PHE A 7 4.89 -15.76 -12.94
C PHE A 7 4.05 -14.47 -13.00
N ALA A 8 3.71 -14.02 -14.20
CA ALA A 8 2.92 -12.81 -14.37
C ALA A 8 1.47 -13.05 -13.97
N GLU A 9 0.96 -12.18 -13.09
CA GLU A 9 -0.47 -12.08 -12.80
C GLU A 9 -1.01 -10.77 -13.38
N SER A 10 -2.06 -10.86 -14.21
CA SER A 10 -2.70 -9.72 -14.86
C SER A 10 -4.17 -9.55 -14.48
N ARG A 11 -4.73 -10.50 -13.72
CA ARG A 11 -6.11 -10.40 -13.26
C ARG A 11 -6.22 -9.35 -12.16
N LEU A 12 -6.95 -8.30 -12.45
CA LEU A 12 -7.07 -7.13 -11.58
C LEU A 12 -7.66 -7.48 -10.18
N ASP A 13 -8.60 -8.41 -10.14
CA ASP A 13 -9.20 -8.91 -8.90
C ASP A 13 -8.16 -9.58 -7.97
N GLU A 14 -7.22 -10.35 -8.53
CA GLU A 14 -6.12 -10.96 -7.77
C GLU A 14 -5.10 -9.92 -7.29
N LEU A 15 -4.74 -8.95 -8.13
CA LEU A 15 -3.89 -7.84 -7.71
C LEU A 15 -4.54 -7.05 -6.56
N HIS A 16 -5.82 -6.74 -6.67
CA HIS A 16 -6.60 -6.09 -5.63
C HIS A 16 -6.72 -6.93 -4.35
N ARG A 17 -6.80 -8.26 -4.47
CA ARG A 17 -6.81 -9.18 -3.33
C ARG A 17 -5.51 -9.06 -2.52
N ILE A 18 -4.36 -9.06 -3.19
CA ILE A 18 -3.05 -8.91 -2.54
C ILE A 18 -2.93 -7.55 -1.86
N MET A 19 -3.33 -6.46 -2.53
CA MET A 19 -3.31 -5.11 -1.94
C MET A 19 -4.15 -5.01 -0.67
N ARG A 20 -5.36 -5.63 -0.66
CA ARG A 20 -6.25 -5.62 0.52
C ARG A 20 -5.72 -6.51 1.65
N ALA A 21 -5.09 -7.64 1.32
CA ALA A 21 -4.53 -8.54 2.31
C ALA A 21 -3.26 -8.00 2.97
N HIS A 22 -2.53 -7.11 2.29
CA HIS A 22 -1.26 -6.55 2.74
C HIS A 22 -1.25 -5.01 2.65
N PRO A 23 -2.12 -4.32 3.41
CA PRO A 23 -2.36 -2.88 3.25
C PRO A 23 -1.17 -1.99 3.63
N LEU A 24 -0.23 -2.47 4.47
CA LEU A 24 0.99 -1.73 4.81
C LEU A 24 1.97 -1.84 3.64
N ALA A 25 1.95 -0.85 2.77
CA ALA A 25 2.74 -0.82 1.55
C ALA A 25 3.88 0.21 1.61
N MET A 26 4.83 0.09 0.70
CA MET A 26 5.95 1.01 0.54
C MET A 26 5.66 1.98 -0.61
N LEU A 27 5.47 3.26 -0.27
CA LEU A 27 5.36 4.36 -1.24
C LEU A 27 6.76 4.87 -1.58
N CYS A 28 7.17 4.67 -2.81
CA CYS A 28 8.43 5.19 -3.36
C CYS A 28 8.15 6.48 -4.13
N THR A 29 8.89 7.54 -3.80
CA THR A 29 8.79 8.85 -4.42
C THR A 29 10.16 9.34 -4.87
N SER A 30 10.18 10.29 -5.80
CA SER A 30 11.38 10.99 -6.23
C SER A 30 11.17 12.49 -6.02
N GLY A 31 12.08 13.12 -5.29
CA GLY A 31 12.03 14.54 -4.98
C GLY A 31 13.40 15.21 -5.13
N PRO A 32 13.53 16.48 -4.72
CA PRO A 32 14.80 17.23 -4.86
C PRO A 32 16.00 16.59 -4.14
N GLN A 33 15.74 15.77 -3.13
CA GLN A 33 16.77 15.05 -2.35
C GLN A 33 17.04 13.63 -2.89
N GLY A 34 16.40 13.23 -3.99
CA GLY A 34 16.51 11.92 -4.59
C GLY A 34 15.30 11.02 -4.28
N LEU A 35 15.57 9.71 -4.28
CA LEU A 35 14.55 8.69 -3.99
C LEU A 35 14.30 8.60 -2.48
N ASP A 36 13.05 8.46 -2.11
CA ASP A 36 12.61 8.20 -0.74
C ASP A 36 11.56 7.09 -0.70
N ALA A 37 11.43 6.40 0.42
CA ALA A 37 10.48 5.32 0.63
C ALA A 37 9.80 5.43 2.00
N ASN A 38 8.49 5.53 1.99
CA ASN A 38 7.65 5.62 3.18
C ASN A 38 6.76 4.37 3.30
N HIS A 39 6.67 3.78 4.49
CA HIS A 39 5.77 2.66 4.74
C HIS A 39 4.47 3.18 5.34
N LEU A 40 3.39 3.02 4.60
CA LEU A 40 2.08 3.60 4.89
C LEU A 40 0.98 2.56 4.68
N PRO A 41 -0.04 2.51 5.56
CA PRO A 41 -1.24 1.73 5.28
C PRO A 41 -2.09 2.43 4.22
N PHE A 42 -2.49 1.67 3.20
CA PHE A 42 -3.38 2.14 2.14
C PHE A 42 -4.70 1.38 2.13
N LEU A 43 -5.78 2.09 1.92
CA LEU A 43 -7.07 1.53 1.55
C LEU A 43 -7.23 1.57 0.04
N LEU A 44 -7.58 0.44 -0.57
CA LEU A 44 -7.90 0.36 -1.99
C LEU A 44 -9.37 0.70 -2.22
N ASP A 45 -9.62 1.74 -3.01
CA ASP A 45 -10.92 2.09 -3.60
C ASP A 45 -10.95 1.54 -5.04
N ALA A 46 -11.44 0.31 -5.19
CA ALA A 46 -11.39 -0.43 -6.45
C ALA A 46 -12.32 0.14 -7.54
N ASP A 47 -13.35 0.89 -7.13
CA ASP A 47 -14.37 1.44 -8.05
C ASP A 47 -13.96 2.81 -8.62
N SER A 48 -12.80 3.33 -8.24
CA SER A 48 -12.30 4.63 -8.68
C SER A 48 -11.30 4.47 -9.83
N GLY A 49 -11.72 4.77 -11.05
CA GLY A 49 -10.90 4.65 -12.25
C GLY A 49 -10.71 3.20 -12.73
N PRO A 50 -9.89 2.98 -13.75
CA PRO A 50 -9.77 1.65 -14.39
C PRO A 50 -9.01 0.62 -13.55
N HIS A 51 -8.09 1.07 -12.68
CA HIS A 51 -7.25 0.19 -11.86
C HIS A 51 -7.44 0.39 -10.35
N GLY A 52 -8.31 1.33 -9.96
CA GLY A 52 -8.53 1.69 -8.56
C GLY A 52 -7.71 2.89 -8.11
N ARG A 53 -7.91 3.26 -6.85
CA ARG A 53 -7.24 4.36 -6.17
C ARG A 53 -6.81 3.91 -4.78
N LEU A 54 -5.59 4.27 -4.39
CA LEU A 54 -5.09 4.05 -3.03
C LEU A 54 -5.31 5.30 -2.20
N ILE A 55 -5.79 5.13 -0.97
CA ILE A 55 -6.11 6.21 -0.04
C ILE A 55 -5.33 5.98 1.25
N GLY A 56 -4.65 7.01 1.72
CA GLY A 56 -3.87 6.95 2.96
C GLY A 56 -3.66 8.32 3.58
N HIS A 57 -2.80 8.39 4.58
CA HIS A 57 -2.35 9.66 5.16
C HIS A 57 -0.90 9.55 5.65
N VAL A 58 -0.27 10.68 5.79
CA VAL A 58 1.06 10.83 6.40
C VAL A 58 0.99 11.76 7.60
N ALA A 59 1.93 11.64 8.53
CA ALA A 59 2.10 12.64 9.55
C ALA A 59 2.41 14.00 8.92
N ARG A 60 1.84 15.09 9.43
CA ARG A 60 2.12 16.45 8.94
C ARG A 60 3.61 16.82 9.05
N ALA A 61 4.31 16.23 10.03
CA ALA A 61 5.75 16.38 10.19
C ALA A 61 6.58 15.62 9.15
N ASN A 62 5.99 14.68 8.38
CA ASN A 62 6.68 13.99 7.30
C ASN A 62 6.82 14.95 6.11
N PRO A 63 8.03 15.22 5.60
CA PRO A 63 8.24 16.18 4.53
C PRO A 63 7.71 15.71 3.16
N LEU A 64 7.33 14.45 3.01
CA LEU A 64 6.86 13.85 1.75
C LEU A 64 5.82 14.74 1.04
N TRP A 65 4.78 15.16 1.76
CA TRP A 65 3.67 15.91 1.19
C TRP A 65 4.04 17.33 0.69
N GLN A 66 5.21 17.84 1.08
CA GLN A 66 5.74 19.12 0.63
C GLN A 66 6.87 18.98 -0.41
N SER A 67 7.56 17.82 -0.41
CA SER A 67 8.73 17.60 -1.24
C SER A 67 8.41 16.99 -2.61
N VAL A 68 7.26 16.33 -2.73
CA VAL A 68 6.80 15.72 -3.98
C VAL A 68 5.99 16.75 -4.77
N ALA A 69 6.33 16.95 -6.05
CA ALA A 69 5.58 17.87 -6.91
C ALA A 69 4.14 17.34 -7.13
N PRO A 70 3.14 18.24 -7.33
CA PRO A 70 1.80 17.80 -7.68
C PRO A 70 1.80 16.87 -8.89
N ASP A 71 0.92 15.87 -8.86
CA ASP A 71 0.75 14.86 -9.91
C ASP A 71 2.01 14.10 -10.31
N SER A 72 2.99 14.02 -9.39
CA SER A 72 4.19 13.21 -9.61
C SER A 72 3.86 11.73 -9.73
N GLU A 73 4.56 11.07 -10.66
CA GLU A 73 4.55 9.61 -10.72
C GLU A 73 5.20 9.00 -9.47
N VAL A 74 4.53 8.01 -8.91
CA VAL A 74 4.97 7.27 -7.73
C VAL A 74 4.81 5.77 -7.95
N LEU A 75 5.53 5.00 -7.15
CA LEU A 75 5.39 3.55 -7.09
C LEU A 75 4.97 3.14 -5.68
N VAL A 76 3.87 2.39 -5.58
CA VAL A 76 3.46 1.75 -4.33
C VAL A 76 3.68 0.25 -4.43
N VAL A 77 4.47 -0.30 -3.51
CA VAL A 77 4.83 -1.73 -3.49
C VAL A 77 4.09 -2.41 -2.35
N PHE A 78 3.21 -3.33 -2.70
CA PHE A 78 2.54 -4.24 -1.77
C PHE A 78 3.29 -5.56 -1.77
N ARG A 79 3.73 -6.00 -0.59
CA ARG A 79 4.46 -7.25 -0.44
C ARG A 79 3.59 -8.28 0.28
N GLY A 80 3.25 -9.35 -0.42
CA GLY A 80 2.53 -10.51 0.10
C GLY A 80 3.46 -11.52 0.76
N ALA A 81 3.05 -12.78 0.74
CA ALA A 81 3.83 -13.88 1.29
C ALA A 81 5.13 -14.09 0.51
N ASP A 82 6.18 -14.50 1.22
CA ASP A 82 7.43 -14.90 0.63
C ASP A 82 8.04 -16.13 1.35
N GLY A 83 8.88 -16.86 0.65
CA GLY A 83 9.54 -18.02 1.22
C GLY A 83 10.74 -18.48 0.42
N TYR A 84 11.79 -18.89 1.15
CA TYR A 84 12.92 -19.59 0.57
C TYR A 84 12.49 -21.02 0.19
N VAL A 85 12.91 -21.49 -0.98
CA VAL A 85 12.65 -22.84 -1.48
C VAL A 85 13.96 -23.58 -1.66
N SER A 86 14.17 -24.63 -0.83
CA SER A 86 15.34 -25.49 -0.93
C SER A 86 15.18 -26.53 -2.04
N PRO A 87 16.21 -26.72 -2.88
CA PRO A 87 16.21 -27.80 -3.86
C PRO A 87 16.10 -29.19 -3.21
N ASN A 88 16.46 -29.34 -1.94
CA ASN A 88 16.35 -30.60 -1.21
C ASN A 88 14.92 -31.09 -0.99
N TRP A 89 13.93 -30.22 -1.19
CA TRP A 89 12.50 -30.56 -1.06
C TRP A 89 11.92 -31.21 -2.34
N TYR A 90 12.68 -31.18 -3.44
CA TYR A 90 12.25 -31.78 -4.70
C TYR A 90 12.82 -33.20 -4.87
N PRO A 91 11.98 -34.24 -5.02
CA PRO A 91 12.44 -35.59 -5.32
C PRO A 91 13.36 -35.66 -6.55
N SER A 92 13.00 -34.91 -7.61
CA SER A 92 13.76 -34.85 -8.86
C SER A 92 15.19 -34.35 -8.72
N LYS A 93 15.52 -33.62 -7.63
CA LYS A 93 16.89 -33.19 -7.35
C LYS A 93 17.82 -34.39 -7.11
N HIS A 94 17.32 -35.46 -6.50
CA HIS A 94 18.09 -36.66 -6.23
C HIS A 94 18.31 -37.53 -7.47
N GLU A 95 17.50 -37.34 -8.50
CA GLU A 95 17.59 -38.05 -9.77
C GLU A 95 18.45 -37.32 -10.80
N THR A 96 18.21 -36.02 -10.97
CA THR A 96 18.81 -35.23 -12.05
C THR A 96 19.91 -34.27 -11.59
N HIS A 97 19.96 -33.94 -10.30
CA HIS A 97 20.80 -32.90 -9.68
C HIS A 97 20.60 -31.49 -10.30
N ARG A 98 19.50 -31.27 -11.03
CA ARG A 98 19.19 -30.02 -11.75
C ARG A 98 18.15 -29.18 -10.98
N ALA A 99 18.48 -28.80 -9.77
CA ALA A 99 17.66 -27.90 -8.96
C ALA A 99 18.56 -26.94 -8.20
N VAL A 100 18.15 -25.70 -8.09
CA VAL A 100 18.86 -24.62 -7.38
C VAL A 100 17.96 -24.00 -6.33
N PRO A 101 18.54 -23.40 -5.26
CA PRO A 101 17.76 -22.64 -4.30
C PRO A 101 17.13 -21.40 -4.97
N THR A 102 15.94 -21.04 -4.49
CA THR A 102 15.24 -19.86 -4.97
C THR A 102 14.36 -19.24 -3.88
N TRP A 103 13.74 -18.10 -4.18
CA TRP A 103 12.70 -17.48 -3.40
C TRP A 103 11.41 -17.41 -4.22
N ASN A 104 10.30 -17.82 -3.62
CA ASN A 104 8.97 -17.52 -4.13
C ASN A 104 8.40 -16.37 -3.32
N TYR A 105 7.72 -15.45 -3.98
CA TYR A 105 7.12 -14.29 -3.34
C TYR A 105 5.97 -13.74 -4.15
N GLU A 106 5.05 -13.08 -3.46
CA GLU A 106 3.99 -12.29 -4.07
C GLU A 106 4.31 -10.81 -3.89
N VAL A 107 4.21 -10.04 -4.97
CA VAL A 107 4.39 -8.59 -4.93
C VAL A 107 3.52 -7.92 -5.98
N VAL A 108 2.92 -6.78 -5.61
CA VAL A 108 2.20 -5.91 -6.55
C VAL A 108 2.90 -4.55 -6.57
N HIS A 109 3.23 -4.10 -7.79
CA HIS A 109 3.72 -2.76 -8.07
C HIS A 109 2.59 -1.95 -8.67
N ALA A 110 2.03 -1.02 -7.90
CA ALA A 110 1.04 -0.07 -8.36
C ALA A 110 1.74 1.23 -8.73
N HIS A 111 1.80 1.52 -10.03
CA HIS A 111 2.23 2.83 -10.54
C HIS A 111 1.05 3.78 -10.52
N GLY A 112 1.29 5.06 -10.33
CA GLY A 112 0.21 6.04 -10.32
C GLY A 112 0.68 7.45 -10.05
N THR A 113 -0.28 8.38 -9.98
CA THR A 113 -0.03 9.78 -9.66
C THR A 113 -0.45 10.11 -8.24
N LEU A 114 0.40 10.82 -7.50
CA LEU A 114 0.17 11.19 -6.11
C LEU A 114 -0.56 12.53 -6.04
N THR A 115 -1.67 12.55 -5.29
CA THR A 115 -2.42 13.76 -4.95
C THR A 115 -2.40 13.98 -3.44
N ILE A 116 -2.17 15.22 -3.01
CA ILE A 116 -2.12 15.64 -1.62
C ILE A 116 -3.41 16.36 -1.24
N HIS A 117 -3.97 16.03 -0.09
CA HIS A 117 -5.19 16.62 0.44
C HIS A 117 -4.94 17.16 1.86
N ASP A 118 -4.78 18.48 1.97
CA ASP A 118 -4.57 19.18 3.26
C ASP A 118 -5.86 19.89 3.74
N ASP A 119 -7.00 19.25 3.58
CA ASP A 119 -8.26 19.73 4.15
C ASP A 119 -8.80 18.76 5.20
N VAL A 120 -9.28 19.31 6.32
CA VAL A 120 -9.73 18.55 7.49
C VAL A 120 -10.90 17.61 7.16
N LYS A 121 -11.79 18.01 6.25
CA LYS A 121 -12.96 17.19 5.88
C LYS A 121 -12.53 15.94 5.12
N HIS A 122 -11.62 16.11 4.15
CA HIS A 122 -11.04 14.99 3.40
C HIS A 122 -10.26 14.05 4.32
N VAL A 123 -9.34 14.60 5.13
CA VAL A 123 -8.54 13.83 6.10
C VAL A 123 -9.43 13.03 7.05
N ARG A 124 -10.50 13.64 7.58
CA ARG A 124 -11.47 12.95 8.42
C ARG A 124 -12.15 11.77 7.71
N SER A 125 -12.50 11.94 6.43
CA SER A 125 -13.09 10.87 5.61
C SER A 125 -12.10 9.72 5.39
N VAL A 126 -10.85 10.03 5.08
CA VAL A 126 -9.76 9.03 4.94
C VAL A 126 -9.59 8.21 6.21
N VAL A 127 -9.46 8.87 7.37
CA VAL A 127 -9.29 8.20 8.66
C VAL A 127 -10.51 7.35 9.00
N ALA A 128 -11.73 7.86 8.78
CA ALA A 128 -12.95 7.10 9.04
C ALA A 128 -13.02 5.81 8.20
N ARG A 129 -12.65 5.88 6.92
CA ARG A 129 -12.62 4.70 6.02
C ARG A 129 -11.55 3.70 6.42
N LEU A 130 -10.32 4.15 6.74
CA LEU A 130 -9.23 3.30 7.21
C LEU A 130 -9.60 2.62 8.53
N THR A 131 -10.11 3.37 9.50
CA THR A 131 -10.57 2.83 10.77
C THR A 131 -11.64 1.76 10.56
N HIS A 132 -12.67 2.06 9.77
CA HIS A 132 -13.73 1.09 9.49
C HIS A 132 -13.19 -0.20 8.86
N ALA A 133 -12.27 -0.08 7.90
CA ALA A 133 -11.71 -1.24 7.22
C ALA A 133 -10.88 -2.14 8.14
N HIS A 134 -10.10 -1.55 9.06
CA HIS A 134 -9.22 -2.31 9.95
C HIS A 134 -9.94 -2.80 11.22
N GLU A 135 -10.93 -2.08 11.68
CA GLU A 135 -11.70 -2.44 12.88
C GLU A 135 -12.85 -3.41 12.60
N ALA A 136 -13.24 -3.61 11.34
CA ALA A 136 -14.43 -4.40 10.96
C ALA A 136 -14.41 -5.85 11.47
N GLY A 137 -13.23 -6.41 11.74
CA GLY A 137 -13.06 -7.77 12.26
C GLY A 137 -12.99 -7.88 13.78
N GLU A 138 -12.94 -6.74 14.49
CA GLU A 138 -12.77 -6.73 15.93
C GLU A 138 -14.11 -7.01 16.66
N PRO A 139 -14.12 -7.73 17.81
CA PRO A 139 -15.32 -7.97 18.62
C PRO A 139 -16.00 -6.68 19.10
N HIS A 140 -15.20 -5.65 19.33
CA HIS A 140 -15.63 -4.31 19.76
C HIS A 140 -14.93 -3.25 18.89
N PRO A 141 -15.41 -3.01 17.65
CA PRO A 141 -14.75 -2.10 16.73
C PRO A 141 -14.64 -0.68 17.29
N TRP A 142 -13.45 -0.12 17.32
CA TRP A 142 -13.24 1.27 17.68
C TRP A 142 -13.84 2.21 16.63
N LYS A 143 -14.44 3.31 17.09
CA LYS A 143 -15.03 4.34 16.24
C LYS A 143 -14.47 5.70 16.59
N MET A 144 -14.40 6.59 15.62
CA MET A 144 -13.93 7.96 15.86
C MET A 144 -14.71 8.70 16.96
N GLY A 145 -15.97 8.33 17.18
CA GLY A 145 -16.80 8.89 18.25
C GLY A 145 -16.43 8.42 19.67
N ASP A 146 -15.57 7.42 19.79
CA ASP A 146 -15.10 6.94 21.11
C ASP A 146 -13.99 7.85 21.68
N ALA A 147 -13.36 8.67 20.83
CA ALA A 147 -12.37 9.65 21.26
C ALA A 147 -13.00 11.00 21.60
N PRO A 148 -12.46 11.74 22.61
CA PRO A 148 -12.89 13.11 22.87
C PRO A 148 -12.79 13.99 21.62
N PRO A 149 -13.78 14.89 21.35
CA PRO A 149 -13.82 15.67 20.13
C PRO A 149 -12.61 16.60 19.91
N ASP A 150 -12.09 17.20 20.98
CA ASP A 150 -10.90 18.06 20.98
C ASP A 150 -9.64 17.27 20.64
N TYR A 151 -9.45 16.12 21.27
CA TYR A 151 -8.35 15.20 20.96
C TYR A 151 -8.40 14.74 19.49
N LEU A 152 -9.59 14.35 19.00
CA LEU A 152 -9.76 13.93 17.62
C LEU A 152 -9.44 15.07 16.63
N ALA A 153 -9.85 16.30 16.95
CA ALA A 153 -9.53 17.46 16.14
C ALA A 153 -8.02 17.73 16.07
N ASP A 154 -7.30 17.54 17.19
CA ASP A 154 -5.83 17.68 17.23
C ASP A 154 -5.15 16.59 16.39
N MET A 155 -5.59 15.35 16.50
CA MET A 155 -5.05 14.23 15.70
C MET A 155 -5.27 14.44 14.20
N LEU A 156 -6.44 14.91 13.78
CA LEU A 156 -6.73 15.20 12.37
C LEU A 156 -5.86 16.36 11.83
N ARG A 157 -5.52 17.36 12.66
CA ARG A 157 -4.58 18.44 12.27
C ARG A 157 -3.13 17.96 12.16
N ALA A 158 -2.77 16.87 12.83
CA ALA A 158 -1.41 16.33 12.82
C ALA A 158 -1.10 15.45 11.59
N ILE A 159 -2.04 15.29 10.67
CA ILE A 159 -1.89 14.42 9.48
C ILE A 159 -2.33 15.15 8.21
N VAL A 160 -1.91 14.61 7.07
CA VAL A 160 -2.24 15.07 5.71
C VAL A 160 -2.70 13.85 4.90
N GLY A 161 -3.81 13.99 4.18
CA GLY A 161 -4.34 12.96 3.31
C GLY A 161 -3.53 12.80 2.03
N ILE A 162 -3.41 11.58 1.56
CA ILE A 162 -2.78 11.28 0.27
C ILE A 162 -3.64 10.30 -0.52
N GLU A 163 -3.64 10.45 -1.82
CA GLU A 163 -4.26 9.52 -2.76
C GLU A 163 -3.27 9.17 -3.88
N VAL A 164 -3.30 7.93 -4.35
CA VAL A 164 -2.56 7.50 -5.55
C VAL A 164 -3.57 6.94 -6.55
N HIS A 165 -3.73 7.63 -7.68
CA HIS A 165 -4.53 7.15 -8.80
C HIS A 165 -3.70 6.15 -9.60
N ILE A 166 -4.11 4.87 -9.60
CA ILE A 166 -3.38 3.79 -10.28
C ILE A 166 -3.57 3.89 -11.79
N THR A 167 -2.44 3.79 -12.54
CA THR A 167 -2.38 3.89 -14.02
C THR A 167 -1.99 2.58 -14.68
#